data_436a214fb48c4d1bbfa8222e80d59a4e
#
_entry.id   436a214fb48c4d1bbfa8222e80d59a4e
#
_cell.length_a   1.000
_cell.length_b   1.000
_cell.length_c   1.000
_cell.angle_alpha   90.00
_cell.angle_beta   90.00
_cell.angle_gamma   90.00
#
_symmetry.space_group_name_H-M   'P 1'
#
loop_
_entity.id
_entity.type
_entity.pdbx_description
1 polymer ?
#
loop_
_entity_poly.entity_id
_entity_poly.type
_entity_poly.pdbx_seq_one_letter_code
_entity_poly.pdbx_strand_id
1 'polypeptide(L)'
;DGAGSAADGNGSASIVNIGVTGPLVSFNPFVMDMSEMNHYSSGLMFLPLVELDQNLNFVPMLADSITTEDNLTFTVHIDDAATWSDGTPVTAADVEYTVRRLCSPVVANPYMMYYVFEGVDDETGFVEENADSVAGIRIVDDKTITFTVKSPMSLISFENGYARYMHIMPKHVIEKFSEAELTTNEWFSHPDVVS
;
A
#
# COMPACT_ATOMS: atom_id res chain seq x y z
N ASP A 1 13.16 -42.46 18.97
CA ASP A 1 14.10 -41.71 19.79
C ASP A 1 14.35 -40.38 19.13
N GLY A 2 13.59 -39.34 19.53
CA GLY A 2 13.73 -38.01 19.03
C GLY A 2 14.67 -37.21 19.94
N ALA A 3 15.83 -36.84 19.43
CA ALA A 3 16.72 -35.91 20.09
C ALA A 3 16.26 -34.49 19.81
N GLY A 4 15.68 -33.84 20.81
CA GLY A 4 15.44 -32.40 20.80
C GLY A 4 16.76 -31.64 20.87
N SER A 5 17.08 -30.88 19.84
CA SER A 5 18.19 -29.94 19.85
C SER A 5 17.75 -28.68 20.61
N ALA A 6 18.41 -28.38 21.70
CA ALA A 6 18.28 -27.11 22.40
C ALA A 6 18.79 -25.98 21.48
N ALA A 7 17.99 -24.94 21.33
CA ALA A 7 18.38 -23.75 20.60
C ALA A 7 19.42 -22.97 21.43
N ASP A 8 20.64 -22.94 20.96
CA ASP A 8 21.66 -22.00 21.43
C ASP A 8 21.29 -20.59 20.95
N GLY A 9 21.09 -19.69 21.90
CA GLY A 9 20.71 -18.29 21.69
C GLY A 9 21.85 -17.42 21.14
N ASN A 10 22.29 -17.71 19.94
CA ASN A 10 23.11 -16.78 19.15
C ASN A 10 22.31 -16.46 17.89
N GLY A 11 21.76 -15.26 17.81
CA GLY A 11 20.85 -14.83 16.74
C GLY A 11 21.50 -14.86 15.36
N SER A 12 21.57 -16.06 14.76
CA SER A 12 21.81 -16.17 13.34
C SER A 12 20.50 -15.77 12.62
N ALA A 13 20.57 -14.75 11.79
CA ALA A 13 19.46 -14.38 10.93
C ALA A 13 18.97 -15.62 10.17
N SER A 14 17.70 -15.97 10.34
CA SER A 14 17.09 -17.06 9.60
C SER A 14 16.91 -16.62 8.15
N ILE A 15 17.49 -17.35 7.21
CA ILE A 15 17.32 -17.09 5.78
C ILE A 15 16.11 -17.90 5.29
N VAL A 16 15.13 -17.21 4.72
CA VAL A 16 14.01 -17.82 4.01
C VAL A 16 14.24 -17.65 2.51
N ASN A 17 14.30 -18.77 1.77
CA ASN A 17 14.42 -18.76 0.32
C ASN A 17 13.02 -18.92 -0.28
N ILE A 18 12.56 -17.92 -1.03
CA ILE A 18 11.28 -17.91 -1.72
C ILE A 18 11.52 -18.09 -3.20
N GLY A 19 11.03 -19.19 -3.77
CA GLY A 19 11.09 -19.44 -5.22
C GLY A 19 9.95 -18.72 -5.93
N VAL A 20 10.28 -18.03 -7.01
CA VAL A 20 9.34 -17.23 -7.81
C VAL A 20 9.40 -17.61 -9.28
N THR A 21 8.28 -17.48 -10.01
CA THR A 21 8.16 -17.91 -11.42
C THR A 21 8.25 -16.77 -12.44
N GLY A 22 8.36 -15.54 -11.98
CA GLY A 22 8.44 -14.35 -12.82
C GLY A 22 9.53 -13.37 -12.36
N PRO A 23 9.86 -12.37 -13.16
CA PRO A 23 10.80 -11.33 -12.75
C PRO A 23 10.20 -10.43 -11.68
N LEU A 24 11.00 -10.05 -10.71
CA LEU A 24 10.69 -8.96 -9.81
C LEU A 24 11.12 -7.65 -10.49
N VAL A 25 10.19 -6.70 -10.65
CA VAL A 25 10.50 -5.40 -11.25
C VAL A 25 11.14 -4.48 -10.20
N SER A 26 10.52 -4.35 -9.03
CA SER A 26 11.03 -3.52 -7.94
C SER A 26 10.39 -3.92 -6.62
N PHE A 27 11.10 -3.69 -5.51
CA PHE A 27 10.51 -3.69 -4.17
C PHE A 27 9.87 -2.34 -3.80
N ASN A 28 10.08 -1.31 -4.61
CA ASN A 28 9.54 0.02 -4.37
C ASN A 28 8.09 0.10 -4.89
N PRO A 29 7.08 0.28 -4.02
CA PRO A 29 5.67 0.38 -4.43
C PRO A 29 5.38 1.51 -5.43
N PHE A 30 6.21 2.56 -5.46
CA PHE A 30 6.02 3.67 -6.40
C PHE A 30 6.41 3.36 -7.84
N VAL A 31 7.16 2.27 -8.10
CA VAL A 31 7.61 1.87 -9.45
C VAL A 31 7.30 0.42 -9.79
N MET A 32 6.66 -0.33 -8.90
CA MET A 32 6.26 -1.70 -9.16
C MET A 32 5.12 -1.77 -10.19
N ASP A 33 5.03 -2.90 -10.89
CA ASP A 33 3.86 -3.25 -11.69
C ASP A 33 2.82 -4.00 -10.85
N MET A 34 1.62 -4.23 -11.41
CA MET A 34 0.53 -4.97 -10.76
C MET A 34 0.66 -6.49 -10.91
N SER A 35 1.85 -7.02 -11.17
CA SER A 35 2.06 -8.47 -11.21
C SER A 35 1.97 -9.05 -9.80
N GLU A 36 1.42 -10.27 -9.69
CA GLU A 36 1.36 -11.00 -8.41
C GLU A 36 2.76 -11.14 -7.78
N MET A 37 3.80 -11.21 -8.60
CA MET A 37 5.18 -11.28 -8.13
C MET A 37 5.59 -10.03 -7.35
N ASN A 38 5.37 -8.84 -7.92
CA ASN A 38 5.69 -7.59 -7.26
C ASN A 38 4.77 -7.36 -6.07
N HIS A 39 3.46 -7.66 -6.21
CA HIS A 39 2.49 -7.54 -5.15
C HIS A 39 2.90 -8.31 -3.90
N TYR A 40 3.12 -9.64 -4.00
CA TYR A 40 3.52 -10.44 -2.84
C TYR A 40 4.92 -10.10 -2.32
N SER A 41 5.86 -9.73 -3.19
CA SER A 41 7.20 -9.35 -2.74
C SER A 41 7.19 -8.03 -1.97
N SER A 42 6.42 -7.04 -2.43
CA SER A 42 6.23 -5.78 -1.72
C SER A 42 5.46 -5.97 -0.41
N GLY A 43 4.47 -6.89 -0.39
CA GLY A 43 3.70 -7.26 0.79
C GLY A 43 4.53 -7.90 1.92
N LEU A 44 5.76 -8.35 1.66
CA LEU A 44 6.70 -8.78 2.72
C LEU A 44 7.28 -7.62 3.53
N MET A 45 7.17 -6.41 3.02
CA MET A 45 7.73 -5.20 3.64
C MET A 45 6.65 -4.16 3.96
N PHE A 46 5.68 -4.00 3.05
CA PHE A 46 4.64 -2.99 3.12
C PHE A 46 3.30 -3.63 2.86
N LEU A 47 2.48 -3.73 3.90
CA LEU A 47 1.18 -4.38 3.79
C LEU A 47 0.20 -3.53 2.96
N PRO A 48 -0.66 -4.17 2.13
CA PRO A 48 -1.80 -3.51 1.52
C PRO A 48 -2.94 -3.31 2.55
N LEU A 49 -4.02 -2.66 2.13
CA LEU A 49 -5.20 -2.50 2.99
C LEU A 49 -5.91 -3.83 3.24
N VAL A 50 -6.04 -4.66 2.21
CA VAL A 50 -6.66 -6.00 2.26
C VAL A 50 -5.87 -6.98 1.38
N GLU A 51 -6.06 -8.28 1.61
CA GLU A 51 -5.46 -9.35 0.77
C GLU A 51 -6.49 -10.46 0.52
N LEU A 52 -6.23 -11.35 -0.43
CA LEU A 52 -7.04 -12.54 -0.67
C LEU A 52 -6.50 -13.74 0.12
N ASP A 53 -7.41 -14.46 0.79
CA ASP A 53 -7.10 -15.75 1.37
C ASP A 53 -7.09 -16.87 0.28
N GLN A 54 -6.75 -18.10 0.69
CA GLN A 54 -6.75 -19.26 -0.20
C GLN A 54 -8.13 -19.63 -0.79
N ASN A 55 -9.22 -19.06 -0.26
CA ASN A 55 -10.59 -19.27 -0.73
C ASN A 55 -11.08 -18.07 -1.58
N LEU A 56 -10.21 -17.12 -1.88
CA LEU A 56 -10.49 -15.88 -2.61
C LEU A 56 -11.46 -14.94 -1.87
N ASN A 57 -11.47 -14.98 -0.54
CA ASN A 57 -12.14 -13.97 0.27
C ASN A 57 -11.16 -12.87 0.61
N PHE A 58 -11.62 -11.62 0.60
CA PHE A 58 -10.83 -10.50 1.12
C PHE A 58 -10.70 -10.63 2.63
N VAL A 59 -9.47 -10.50 3.10
CA VAL A 59 -9.12 -10.53 4.53
C VAL A 59 -8.42 -9.23 4.90
N PRO A 60 -8.67 -8.72 6.11
CA PRO A 60 -8.01 -7.55 6.65
C PRO A 60 -6.48 -7.70 6.66
N MET A 61 -5.79 -6.61 6.27
CA MET A 61 -4.35 -6.42 6.46
C MET A 61 -4.11 -5.16 7.28
N LEU A 62 -3.80 -4.01 6.68
CA LEU A 62 -3.74 -2.73 7.41
C LEU A 62 -5.13 -2.15 7.70
N ALA A 63 -6.13 -2.42 6.84
CA ALA A 63 -7.50 -2.04 7.13
C ALA A 63 -8.23 -3.19 7.83
N ASP A 64 -8.89 -2.90 8.96
CA ASP A 64 -9.77 -3.85 9.61
C ASP A 64 -11.16 -3.90 8.96
N SER A 65 -11.56 -2.81 8.30
CA SER A 65 -12.83 -2.76 7.55
C SER A 65 -12.80 -1.80 6.37
N ILE A 66 -13.54 -2.16 5.32
CA ILE A 66 -13.88 -1.28 4.20
C ILE A 66 -15.38 -1.37 3.98
N THR A 67 -16.08 -0.23 3.96
CA THR A 67 -17.53 -0.16 3.83
C THR A 67 -17.96 0.87 2.80
N THR A 68 -19.15 0.68 2.23
CA THR A 68 -19.80 1.67 1.35
C THR A 68 -21.32 1.55 1.50
N GLU A 69 -22.03 2.68 1.45
CA GLU A 69 -23.48 2.71 1.45
C GLU A 69 -24.06 3.02 0.05
N ASP A 70 -23.26 3.68 -0.78
CA ASP A 70 -23.69 4.25 -2.06
C ASP A 70 -22.92 3.71 -3.27
N ASN A 71 -21.93 2.84 -3.04
CA ASN A 71 -20.99 2.35 -4.07
C ASN A 71 -20.15 3.46 -4.74
N LEU A 72 -20.14 4.66 -4.18
CA LEU A 72 -19.36 5.81 -4.64
C LEU A 72 -18.29 6.22 -3.64
N THR A 73 -18.65 6.18 -2.35
CA THR A 73 -17.75 6.52 -1.25
C THR A 73 -17.39 5.28 -0.45
N PHE A 74 -16.12 4.95 -0.38
CA PHE A 74 -15.59 3.83 0.38
C PHE A 74 -14.91 4.36 1.64
N THR A 75 -15.40 3.94 2.79
CA THR A 75 -14.80 4.27 4.09
C THR A 75 -13.89 3.13 4.50
N VAL A 76 -12.62 3.44 4.68
CA VAL A 76 -11.57 2.51 5.13
C VAL A 76 -11.22 2.87 6.57
N HIS A 77 -11.31 1.89 7.46
CA HIS A 77 -10.82 2.00 8.83
C HIS A 77 -9.52 1.19 8.96
N ILE A 78 -8.46 1.83 9.44
CA ILE A 78 -7.15 1.22 9.68
C ILE A 78 -7.17 0.59 11.06
N ASP A 79 -6.69 -0.63 11.19
CA ASP A 79 -6.61 -1.35 12.46
C ASP A 79 -5.95 -0.47 13.54
N ASP A 80 -6.63 -0.30 14.66
CA ASP A 80 -6.15 0.51 15.79
C ASP A 80 -4.79 0.03 16.33
N ALA A 81 -4.50 -1.26 16.22
CA ALA A 81 -3.25 -1.86 16.67
C ALA A 81 -2.13 -1.81 15.61
N ALA A 82 -2.43 -1.39 14.38
CA ALA A 82 -1.42 -1.34 13.32
C ALA A 82 -0.32 -0.34 13.63
N THR A 83 0.93 -0.82 13.62
CA THR A 83 2.14 -0.02 13.85
C THR A 83 3.22 -0.38 12.85
N TRP A 84 4.04 0.60 12.51
CA TRP A 84 5.30 0.39 11.80
C TRP A 84 6.31 -0.36 12.69
N SER A 85 7.33 -0.96 12.10
CA SER A 85 8.35 -1.73 12.85
C SER A 85 9.15 -0.90 13.86
N ASP A 86 9.15 0.42 13.72
CA ASP A 86 9.73 1.36 14.69
C ASP A 86 8.79 1.74 15.84
N GLY A 87 7.57 1.20 15.85
CA GLY A 87 6.54 1.45 16.85
C GLY A 87 5.65 2.66 16.58
N THR A 88 5.87 3.39 15.49
CA THR A 88 4.99 4.49 15.08
C THR A 88 3.63 3.94 14.62
N PRO A 89 2.49 4.49 15.09
CA PRO A 89 1.17 4.05 14.61
C PRO A 89 1.01 4.24 13.09
N VAL A 90 0.41 3.26 12.41
CA VAL A 90 -0.07 3.43 11.04
C VAL A 90 -1.34 4.28 11.07
N THR A 91 -1.41 5.30 10.22
CA THR A 91 -2.50 6.28 10.22
C THR A 91 -3.10 6.50 8.82
N ALA A 92 -4.27 7.12 8.80
CA ALA A 92 -4.91 7.60 7.58
C ALA A 92 -4.01 8.56 6.77
N ALA A 93 -3.09 9.27 7.44
CA ALA A 93 -2.12 10.14 6.78
C ALA A 93 -1.06 9.35 5.99
N ASP A 94 -0.70 8.14 6.39
CA ASP A 94 0.20 7.27 5.62
C ASP A 94 -0.50 6.79 4.34
N VAL A 95 -1.78 6.44 4.44
CA VAL A 95 -2.61 6.02 3.30
C VAL A 95 -2.80 7.17 2.31
N GLU A 96 -3.23 8.34 2.80
CA GLU A 96 -3.39 9.55 1.95
C GLU A 96 -2.09 9.88 1.23
N TYR A 97 -0.98 9.97 1.99
CA TYR A 97 0.32 10.30 1.43
C TYR A 97 0.72 9.34 0.32
N THR A 98 0.62 8.02 0.58
CA THR A 98 0.99 6.99 -0.39
C THR A 98 0.18 7.11 -1.68
N VAL A 99 -1.16 7.18 -1.57
CA VAL A 99 -2.03 7.22 -2.74
C VAL A 99 -1.89 8.54 -3.50
N ARG A 100 -1.77 9.67 -2.80
CA ARG A 100 -1.53 10.97 -3.43
C ARG A 100 -0.22 10.98 -4.22
N ARG A 101 0.86 10.37 -3.70
CA ARG A 101 2.13 10.25 -4.43
C ARG A 101 2.02 9.32 -5.64
N LEU A 102 1.25 8.24 -5.55
CA LEU A 102 0.96 7.38 -6.69
C LEU A 102 0.12 8.09 -7.78
N CYS A 103 -0.67 9.10 -7.40
CA CYS A 103 -1.39 9.97 -8.34
C CYS A 103 -0.53 11.11 -8.90
N SER A 104 0.73 11.27 -8.49
CA SER A 104 1.60 12.37 -8.95
C SER A 104 2.16 12.12 -10.35
N PRO A 105 2.13 13.13 -11.26
CA PRO A 105 2.76 13.02 -12.57
C PRO A 105 4.31 12.95 -12.49
N VAL A 106 4.91 13.33 -11.36
CA VAL A 106 6.37 13.22 -11.14
C VAL A 106 6.77 11.78 -10.82
N VAL A 107 5.99 11.09 -9.99
CA VAL A 107 6.17 9.65 -9.71
C VAL A 107 5.82 8.83 -10.95
N ALA A 108 4.76 9.19 -11.65
CA ALA A 108 4.33 8.70 -12.96
C ALA A 108 4.37 7.17 -13.10
N ASN A 109 3.91 6.42 -12.06
CA ASN A 109 3.81 4.98 -12.16
C ASN A 109 2.70 4.59 -13.16
N PRO A 110 3.02 4.00 -14.32
CA PRO A 110 2.03 3.71 -15.35
C PRO A 110 1.12 2.52 -15.02
N TYR A 111 1.43 1.76 -13.99
CA TYR A 111 0.71 0.55 -13.59
C TYR A 111 -0.29 0.81 -12.47
N MET A 112 0.01 1.76 -11.57
CA MET A 112 -0.81 2.07 -10.39
C MET A 112 -1.63 3.34 -10.62
N MET A 113 -2.47 3.31 -11.68
CA MET A 113 -3.25 4.49 -12.08
C MET A 113 -4.62 4.52 -11.39
N TYR A 114 -4.87 5.60 -10.67
CA TYR A 114 -6.09 5.79 -9.87
C TYR A 114 -7.10 6.76 -10.52
N TYR A 115 -7.22 6.74 -11.86
CA TYR A 115 -8.12 7.61 -12.64
C TYR A 115 -9.60 7.52 -12.23
N VAL A 116 -9.98 6.47 -11.50
CA VAL A 116 -11.35 6.30 -10.98
C VAL A 116 -11.68 7.25 -9.84
N PHE A 117 -10.69 7.79 -9.12
CA PHE A 117 -10.92 8.70 -8.01
C PHE A 117 -11.24 10.10 -8.48
N GLU A 118 -12.15 10.80 -7.77
CA GLU A 118 -12.41 12.21 -8.01
C GLU A 118 -11.13 13.03 -7.86
N GLY A 119 -10.93 13.98 -8.79
CA GLY A 119 -9.75 14.84 -8.82
C GLY A 119 -8.53 14.27 -9.53
N VAL A 120 -8.58 13.02 -10.01
CA VAL A 120 -7.57 12.44 -10.90
C VAL A 120 -8.03 12.60 -12.35
N ASP A 121 -7.16 13.03 -13.23
CA ASP A 121 -7.48 13.22 -14.65
C ASP A 121 -7.73 11.91 -15.38
N ASP A 122 -8.77 11.85 -16.23
CA ASP A 122 -9.21 10.63 -16.91
C ASP A 122 -8.26 10.17 -18.02
N GLU A 123 -7.49 11.08 -18.62
CA GLU A 123 -6.62 10.78 -19.75
C GLU A 123 -5.21 10.39 -19.28
N THR A 124 -4.70 11.12 -18.27
CA THR A 124 -3.35 10.94 -17.76
C THR A 124 -3.27 9.96 -16.59
N GLY A 125 -4.34 9.82 -15.81
CA GLY A 125 -4.36 9.05 -14.56
C GLY A 125 -3.67 9.72 -13.39
N PHE A 126 -3.33 11.02 -13.52
CA PHE A 126 -2.62 11.78 -12.51
C PHE A 126 -3.41 13.02 -12.06
N VAL A 127 -3.02 13.59 -10.92
CA VAL A 127 -3.46 14.89 -10.47
C VAL A 127 -2.62 16.01 -11.14
N GLU A 128 -2.99 17.28 -10.93
CA GLU A 128 -2.14 18.39 -11.32
C GLU A 128 -0.77 18.31 -10.62
N GLU A 129 0.28 18.76 -11.30
CA GLU A 129 1.62 18.81 -10.73
C GLU A 129 1.64 19.65 -9.47
N ASN A 130 2.26 19.13 -8.40
CA ASN A 130 2.30 19.74 -7.06
C ASN A 130 0.95 19.86 -6.34
N ALA A 131 -0.04 19.03 -6.69
CA ALA A 131 -1.30 18.98 -5.94
C ALA A 131 -1.06 18.55 -4.48
N ASP A 132 -1.59 19.38 -3.55
CA ASP A 132 -1.49 19.11 -2.11
C ASP A 132 -2.47 18.02 -1.63
N SER A 133 -3.45 17.66 -2.47
CA SER A 133 -4.49 16.68 -2.16
C SER A 133 -5.08 16.06 -3.42
N VAL A 134 -5.78 14.94 -3.25
CA VAL A 134 -6.65 14.32 -4.26
C VAL A 134 -8.08 14.54 -3.82
N ALA A 135 -8.94 15.16 -4.64
CA ALA A 135 -10.30 15.54 -4.24
C ALA A 135 -11.14 14.36 -3.74
N GLY A 136 -10.94 13.18 -4.34
CA GLY A 136 -11.61 11.93 -3.95
C GLY A 136 -11.06 11.27 -2.69
N ILE A 137 -10.02 11.82 -2.04
CA ILE A 137 -9.39 11.20 -0.87
C ILE A 137 -9.48 12.16 0.31
N ARG A 138 -10.11 11.70 1.40
CA ARG A 138 -10.31 12.54 2.58
C ARG A 138 -10.02 11.79 3.87
N ILE A 139 -9.11 12.32 4.67
CA ILE A 139 -8.88 11.89 6.06
C ILE A 139 -10.07 12.35 6.91
N VAL A 140 -10.72 11.43 7.59
CA VAL A 140 -11.82 11.69 8.53
C VAL A 140 -11.27 11.88 9.94
N ASP A 141 -10.38 10.96 10.35
CA ASP A 141 -9.62 10.99 11.59
C ASP A 141 -8.32 10.19 11.42
N ASP A 142 -7.55 9.98 12.49
CA ASP A 142 -6.24 9.32 12.44
C ASP A 142 -6.30 7.88 11.89
N LYS A 143 -7.46 7.20 11.99
CA LYS A 143 -7.64 5.81 11.56
C LYS A 143 -8.65 5.64 10.43
N THR A 144 -9.36 6.69 10.05
CA THR A 144 -10.44 6.63 9.07
C THR A 144 -10.15 7.53 7.88
N ILE A 145 -10.22 6.94 6.69
CA ILE A 145 -10.06 7.65 5.42
C ILE A 145 -11.18 7.25 4.45
N THR A 146 -11.62 8.18 3.62
CA THR A 146 -12.63 7.91 2.58
C THR A 146 -12.03 8.09 1.19
N PHE A 147 -12.49 7.22 0.28
CA PHE A 147 -12.18 7.27 -1.15
C PHE A 147 -13.47 7.46 -1.93
N THR A 148 -13.58 8.53 -2.71
CA THR A 148 -14.73 8.80 -3.57
C THR A 148 -14.36 8.56 -5.02
N VAL A 149 -15.15 7.73 -5.69
CA VAL A 149 -14.97 7.37 -7.10
C VAL A 149 -15.95 8.13 -8.00
N LYS A 150 -15.58 8.38 -9.25
CA LYS A 150 -16.37 9.12 -10.24
C LYS A 150 -17.63 8.37 -10.70
N SER A 151 -17.63 7.06 -10.62
CA SER A 151 -18.75 6.21 -11.03
C SER A 151 -18.94 5.06 -10.04
N PRO A 152 -20.17 4.62 -9.79
CA PRO A 152 -20.45 3.56 -8.83
C PRO A 152 -19.69 2.26 -9.18
N MET A 153 -19.07 1.66 -8.18
CA MET A 153 -18.47 0.32 -8.28
C MET A 153 -18.81 -0.51 -7.04
N SER A 154 -18.80 -1.84 -7.18
CA SER A 154 -19.02 -2.72 -6.04
C SER A 154 -17.85 -2.68 -5.05
N LEU A 155 -18.12 -2.99 -3.77
CA LEU A 155 -17.08 -3.13 -2.76
C LEU A 155 -15.99 -4.11 -3.22
N ILE A 156 -16.38 -5.28 -3.74
CA ILE A 156 -15.44 -6.29 -4.28
C ILE A 156 -14.54 -5.71 -5.39
N SER A 157 -15.09 -4.84 -6.25
CA SER A 157 -14.30 -4.20 -7.31
C SER A 157 -13.29 -3.21 -6.74
N PHE A 158 -13.66 -2.46 -5.70
CA PHE A 158 -12.77 -1.54 -5.01
C PHE A 158 -11.65 -2.30 -4.28
N GLU A 159 -11.99 -3.35 -3.53
CA GLU A 159 -11.03 -4.19 -2.81
C GLU A 159 -10.04 -4.85 -3.77
N ASN A 160 -10.54 -5.51 -4.83
CA ASN A 160 -9.68 -6.24 -5.77
C ASN A 160 -8.87 -5.35 -6.70
N GLY A 161 -9.42 -4.22 -7.13
CA GLY A 161 -8.76 -3.34 -8.10
C GLY A 161 -7.84 -2.31 -7.49
N TYR A 162 -8.07 -1.95 -6.22
CA TYR A 162 -7.37 -0.83 -5.59
C TYR A 162 -6.82 -1.18 -4.21
N ALA A 163 -7.66 -1.51 -3.22
CA ALA A 163 -7.25 -1.69 -1.84
C ALA A 163 -6.17 -2.77 -1.65
N ARG A 164 -6.25 -3.85 -2.42
CA ARG A 164 -5.27 -4.95 -2.43
C ARG A 164 -3.89 -4.53 -2.97
N TYR A 165 -3.84 -3.53 -3.84
CA TYR A 165 -2.58 -3.06 -4.45
C TYR A 165 -2.05 -1.77 -3.82
N MET A 166 -2.74 -1.21 -2.84
CA MET A 166 -2.27 -0.06 -2.06
C MET A 166 -1.30 -0.52 -0.98
N HIS A 167 -0.04 -0.75 -1.34
CA HIS A 167 1.04 -0.99 -0.38
C HIS A 167 1.37 0.31 0.33
N ILE A 168 0.95 0.44 1.58
CA ILE A 168 1.04 1.69 2.33
C ILE A 168 2.46 1.90 2.82
N MET A 169 2.94 3.14 2.71
CA MET A 169 4.31 3.54 3.00
C MET A 169 4.37 4.42 4.26
N PRO A 170 5.46 4.32 5.06
CA PRO A 170 5.63 5.11 6.28
C PRO A 170 5.90 6.58 5.95
N LYS A 171 4.85 7.42 5.95
CA LYS A 171 4.95 8.84 5.64
C LYS A 171 6.06 9.52 6.44
N HIS A 172 6.12 9.30 7.76
CA HIS A 172 7.11 9.93 8.65
C HIS A 172 8.57 9.66 8.27
N VAL A 173 8.82 8.58 7.50
CA VAL A 173 10.16 8.23 6.99
C VAL A 173 10.41 8.83 5.62
N ILE A 174 9.43 8.69 4.70
CA ILE A 174 9.64 9.00 3.29
C ILE A 174 9.23 10.42 2.89
N GLU A 175 8.51 11.17 3.72
CA GLU A 175 8.10 12.56 3.41
C GLU A 175 9.29 13.54 3.27
N LYS A 176 10.47 13.17 3.78
CA LYS A 176 11.72 13.92 3.59
C LYS A 176 12.30 13.82 2.18
N PHE A 177 11.88 12.83 1.39
CA PHE A 177 12.32 12.65 0.01
C PHE A 177 11.47 13.55 -0.91
N SER A 178 12.11 14.14 -1.91
CA SER A 178 11.38 14.78 -3.02
C SER A 178 10.59 13.73 -3.81
N GLU A 179 9.58 14.14 -4.56
CA GLU A 179 8.78 13.21 -5.39
C GLU A 179 9.65 12.42 -6.38
N ALA A 180 10.65 13.05 -6.99
CA ALA A 180 11.57 12.36 -7.89
C ALA A 180 12.41 11.30 -7.16
N GLU A 181 12.79 11.53 -5.90
CA GLU A 181 13.52 10.55 -5.10
C GLU A 181 12.66 9.37 -4.68
N LEU A 182 11.33 9.50 -4.63
CA LEU A 182 10.44 8.37 -4.34
C LEU A 182 10.58 7.23 -5.35
N THR A 183 11.04 7.50 -6.56
CA THR A 183 11.24 6.47 -7.59
C THR A 183 12.66 5.92 -7.66
N THR A 184 13.65 6.59 -7.06
CA THR A 184 15.07 6.29 -7.27
C THR A 184 15.88 6.09 -5.99
N ASN A 185 15.35 6.45 -4.82
CA ASN A 185 16.08 6.39 -3.57
C ASN A 185 16.36 4.94 -3.15
N GLU A 186 17.62 4.66 -2.77
CA GLU A 186 18.07 3.33 -2.36
C GLU A 186 17.38 2.79 -1.10
N TRP A 187 16.78 3.67 -0.28
CA TRP A 187 16.02 3.27 0.89
C TRP A 187 14.95 2.20 0.57
N PHE A 188 14.28 2.33 -0.58
CA PHE A 188 13.23 1.38 -0.99
C PHE A 188 13.75 -0.04 -1.29
N SER A 189 15.05 -0.20 -1.50
CA SER A 189 15.66 -1.52 -1.67
C SER A 189 16.03 -2.20 -0.34
N HIS A 190 16.21 -1.41 0.72
CA HIS A 190 16.59 -1.88 2.05
C HIS A 190 15.91 -1.01 3.11
N PRO A 191 14.59 -1.01 3.20
CA PRO A 191 13.89 -0.18 4.17
C PRO A 191 14.20 -0.63 5.60
N ASP A 192 14.44 0.33 6.47
CA ASP A 192 14.66 0.12 7.90
C ASP A 192 13.37 0.23 8.71
N VAL A 193 12.28 0.71 8.09
CA VAL A 193 10.93 0.76 8.66
C VAL A 193 9.96 0.06 7.69
N VAL A 194 9.26 -0.96 8.18
CA VAL A 194 8.30 -1.80 7.44
C VAL A 194 7.01 -1.97 8.25
N SER A 195 5.92 -2.43 7.61
CA SER A 195 4.63 -2.69 8.28
C SER A 195 4.49 -4.11 8.79
#